data_617d6af367fc3b7bad3fc57edd0ea934
#
_entry.id   617d6af367fc3b7bad3fc57edd0ea934
#
_cell.length_a   1.000
_cell.length_b   1.000
_cell.length_c   1.000
_cell.angle_alpha   90.00
_cell.angle_beta   90.00
_cell.angle_gamma   90.00
#
_symmetry.space_group_name_H-M   'P 1'
#
loop_
_entity.id
_entity.type
_entity.pdbx_description
1 polymer ?
#
loop_
_entity_poly.entity_id
_entity_poly.type
_entity_poly.pdbx_seq_one_letter_code
_entity_poly.pdbx_strand_id
1 'polypeptide(L)'
;MYKDGPGELRNCEIGPVTKATAVYLRYGLRIPYRQVQKLFNTLFDMPFVPASALAFDRTATQKGLSLYEDLRAKIKQANIVYADETYWRQDGQNGYVWYAGNDDLALFRISMARTKENAQWLLGDNFQGSLCTDGYTGYFITHPLYHQTCLAHFIRKARDILKEIENLPNKDQDYKSILFCQGLKKLFSFACVVGQERDKGQLSQEQAISIIPHFYKGLHIITDGAKLDFTKAEELRQSVLNPNAAYPRLFTFLKVPGLSPTNNHAEQTLRTPVIFRKVCFGTRSEEGSLSHSVLPSLLVTATRQGNHPLQFFQTLFTQDTATAQAALYHDTS
;
A
#
# COMPACT_ATOMS: atom_id res chain seq x y z
N MET A 1 -46.23 2.05 -22.37
CA MET A 1 -45.01 1.25 -22.29
C MET A 1 -43.84 2.21 -22.42
N TYR A 2 -43.14 2.48 -21.34
CA TYR A 2 -41.86 3.22 -21.42
C TYR A 2 -40.83 2.35 -22.17
N LYS A 3 -40.23 2.87 -23.22
CA LYS A 3 -39.10 2.25 -23.87
C LYS A 3 -37.85 2.46 -22.98
N ASP A 4 -37.17 1.38 -22.63
CA ASP A 4 -35.91 1.47 -21.92
C ASP A 4 -34.93 2.34 -22.73
N GLY A 5 -34.33 3.35 -22.11
CA GLY A 5 -33.32 4.20 -22.73
C GLY A 5 -31.98 3.48 -22.87
N PRO A 6 -31.03 4.01 -23.65
CA PRO A 6 -29.68 3.41 -23.77
C PRO A 6 -29.01 3.28 -22.39
N GLY A 7 -28.67 2.04 -21.99
CA GLY A 7 -28.03 1.75 -20.71
C GLY A 7 -28.97 1.61 -19.51
N GLU A 8 -30.28 1.66 -19.70
CA GLU A 8 -31.25 1.38 -18.65
C GLU A 8 -31.39 -0.12 -18.40
N LEU A 9 -31.40 -0.51 -17.13
CA LEU A 9 -31.65 -1.90 -16.71
C LEU A 9 -33.16 -2.08 -16.44
N ARG A 10 -33.77 -3.13 -16.98
CA ARG A 10 -35.17 -3.46 -16.74
C ARG A 10 -35.48 -3.56 -15.25
N ASN A 11 -36.61 -2.97 -14.84
CA ASN A 11 -37.08 -2.95 -13.46
C ASN A 11 -36.11 -2.28 -12.45
N CYS A 12 -35.27 -1.35 -12.90
CA CYS A 12 -34.40 -0.57 -12.04
C CYS A 12 -34.85 0.87 -12.01
N GLU A 13 -35.26 1.38 -10.84
CA GLU A 13 -35.60 2.79 -10.62
C GLU A 13 -34.37 3.70 -10.72
N ILE A 14 -33.16 3.18 -10.42
CA ILE A 14 -31.89 3.90 -10.47
C ILE A 14 -30.97 3.26 -11.50
N GLY A 15 -30.61 4.02 -12.52
CA GLY A 15 -29.76 3.55 -13.62
C GLY A 15 -28.29 3.27 -13.24
N PRO A 16 -27.55 2.55 -14.09
CA PRO A 16 -26.19 2.11 -13.82
C PRO A 16 -25.21 3.28 -13.66
N VAL A 17 -25.39 4.38 -14.34
CA VAL A 17 -24.57 5.60 -14.22
C VAL A 17 -24.63 6.15 -12.79
N THR A 18 -25.84 6.27 -12.23
CA THR A 18 -26.04 6.76 -10.86
C THR A 18 -25.46 5.80 -9.83
N LYS A 19 -25.61 4.48 -10.04
CA LYS A 19 -25.01 3.43 -9.19
C LYS A 19 -23.48 3.55 -9.19
N ALA A 20 -22.87 3.61 -10.37
CA ALA A 20 -21.42 3.78 -10.54
C ALA A 20 -20.94 5.09 -9.91
N THR A 21 -21.69 6.20 -10.11
CA THR A 21 -21.37 7.48 -9.51
C THR A 21 -21.39 7.40 -7.97
N ALA A 22 -22.40 6.77 -7.37
CA ALA A 22 -22.47 6.61 -5.92
C ALA A 22 -21.28 5.82 -5.36
N VAL A 23 -20.90 4.71 -6.02
CA VAL A 23 -19.72 3.91 -5.65
C VAL A 23 -18.43 4.73 -5.81
N TYR A 24 -18.29 5.47 -6.91
CA TYR A 24 -17.11 6.33 -7.12
C TYR A 24 -17.01 7.45 -6.10
N LEU A 25 -18.11 8.14 -5.80
CA LEU A 25 -18.17 9.17 -4.76
C LEU A 25 -17.72 8.60 -3.41
N ARG A 26 -18.13 7.38 -3.09
CA ARG A 26 -17.80 6.70 -1.85
C ARG A 26 -16.31 6.31 -1.79
N TYR A 27 -15.80 5.57 -2.76
CA TYR A 27 -14.46 4.96 -2.71
C TYR A 27 -13.38 5.82 -3.37
N GLY A 28 -13.71 6.56 -4.41
CA GLY A 28 -12.78 7.48 -5.07
C GLY A 28 -12.63 8.80 -4.33
N LEU A 29 -13.75 9.43 -3.96
CA LEU A 29 -13.75 10.72 -3.29
C LEU A 29 -13.92 10.63 -1.76
N ARG A 30 -14.12 9.44 -1.21
CA ARG A 30 -14.22 9.16 0.23
C ARG A 30 -15.40 9.82 0.92
N ILE A 31 -16.47 10.10 0.16
CA ILE A 31 -17.67 10.81 0.66
C ILE A 31 -18.50 9.85 1.52
N PRO A 32 -18.91 10.23 2.75
CA PRO A 32 -19.81 9.44 3.59
C PRO A 32 -21.19 9.24 2.92
N TYR A 33 -21.84 8.10 3.18
CA TYR A 33 -23.15 7.77 2.58
C TYR A 33 -24.20 8.87 2.74
N ARG A 34 -24.28 9.51 3.92
CA ARG A 34 -25.19 10.63 4.17
C ARG A 34 -24.89 11.87 3.30
N GLN A 35 -23.62 12.08 2.96
CA GLN A 35 -23.22 13.17 2.07
C GLN A 35 -23.49 12.80 0.60
N VAL A 36 -23.32 11.53 0.23
CA VAL A 36 -23.74 11.02 -1.10
C VAL A 36 -25.25 11.25 -1.28
N GLN A 37 -26.07 10.88 -0.29
CA GLN A 37 -27.51 11.19 -0.26
C GLN A 37 -27.76 12.68 -0.48
N LYS A 38 -27.13 13.53 0.36
CA LYS A 38 -27.33 14.98 0.27
C LYS A 38 -26.97 15.52 -1.11
N LEU A 39 -25.88 15.02 -1.71
CA LEU A 39 -25.46 15.42 -3.04
C LEU A 39 -26.53 15.10 -4.09
N PHE A 40 -27.02 13.86 -4.14
CA PHE A 40 -28.05 13.46 -5.12
C PHE A 40 -29.37 14.21 -4.92
N ASN A 41 -29.82 14.37 -3.68
CA ASN A 41 -31.07 15.07 -3.40
C ASN A 41 -30.96 16.58 -3.72
N THR A 42 -29.81 17.23 -3.41
CA THR A 42 -29.67 18.68 -3.54
C THR A 42 -29.34 19.12 -4.97
N LEU A 43 -28.42 18.36 -5.66
CA LEU A 43 -27.97 18.80 -7.01
C LEU A 43 -28.80 18.22 -8.14
N PHE A 44 -29.44 17.07 -7.93
CA PHE A 44 -30.16 16.36 -9.00
C PHE A 44 -31.64 16.17 -8.71
N ASP A 45 -32.16 16.71 -7.59
CA ASP A 45 -33.55 16.52 -7.13
C ASP A 45 -33.97 15.04 -7.15
N MET A 46 -33.02 14.16 -6.89
CA MET A 46 -33.21 12.71 -6.92
C MET A 46 -33.45 12.17 -5.51
N PRO A 47 -34.60 11.54 -5.22
CA PRO A 47 -34.84 10.91 -3.92
C PRO A 47 -33.88 9.74 -3.70
N PHE A 48 -32.85 10.00 -2.92
CA PHE A 48 -31.76 9.05 -2.65
C PHE A 48 -31.62 8.85 -1.15
N VAL A 49 -31.43 7.61 -0.70
CA VAL A 49 -31.20 7.26 0.70
C VAL A 49 -29.86 6.54 0.89
N PRO A 50 -29.23 6.62 2.07
CA PRO A 50 -27.94 5.95 2.32
C PRO A 50 -27.98 4.44 2.10
N ALA A 51 -29.16 3.80 2.33
CA ALA A 51 -29.35 2.37 2.10
C ALA A 51 -29.19 1.99 0.61
N SER A 52 -29.61 2.89 -0.32
CA SER A 52 -29.40 2.66 -1.75
C SER A 52 -27.93 2.63 -2.11
N ALA A 53 -27.11 3.56 -1.59
CA ALA A 53 -25.67 3.55 -1.83
C ALA A 53 -25.02 2.26 -1.27
N LEU A 54 -25.42 1.82 -0.08
CA LEU A 54 -24.94 0.57 0.50
C LEU A 54 -25.34 -0.65 -0.34
N ALA A 55 -26.55 -0.68 -0.89
CA ALA A 55 -26.99 -1.75 -1.80
C ALA A 55 -26.17 -1.75 -3.10
N PHE A 56 -25.78 -0.59 -3.61
CA PHE A 56 -24.92 -0.49 -4.80
C PHE A 56 -23.49 -0.97 -4.52
N ASP A 57 -22.94 -0.66 -3.35
CA ASP A 57 -21.64 -1.19 -2.92
C ASP A 57 -21.67 -2.72 -2.87
N ARG A 58 -22.72 -3.31 -2.29
CA ARG A 58 -22.92 -4.77 -2.25
C ARG A 58 -22.97 -5.38 -3.65
N THR A 59 -23.77 -4.79 -4.53
CA THR A 59 -23.91 -5.25 -5.92
C THR A 59 -22.57 -5.15 -6.66
N ALA A 60 -21.88 -4.01 -6.56
CA ALA A 60 -20.58 -3.81 -7.18
C ALA A 60 -19.52 -4.78 -6.62
N THR A 61 -19.54 -5.01 -5.30
CA THR A 61 -18.65 -5.98 -4.64
C THR A 61 -18.86 -7.39 -5.18
N GLN A 62 -20.11 -7.87 -5.25
CA GLN A 62 -20.45 -9.20 -5.76
C GLN A 62 -20.00 -9.38 -7.21
N LYS A 63 -20.26 -8.40 -8.06
CA LYS A 63 -19.79 -8.41 -9.45
C LYS A 63 -18.27 -8.34 -9.58
N GLY A 64 -17.62 -7.64 -8.65
CA GLY A 64 -16.17 -7.45 -8.63
C GLY A 64 -15.36 -8.58 -8.00
N LEU A 65 -15.99 -9.57 -7.35
CA LEU A 65 -15.24 -10.62 -6.61
C LEU A 65 -14.31 -11.42 -7.50
N SER A 66 -14.76 -11.83 -8.69
CA SER A 66 -13.91 -12.58 -9.63
C SER A 66 -12.73 -11.76 -10.14
N LEU A 67 -12.93 -10.46 -10.40
CA LEU A 67 -11.87 -9.53 -10.79
C LEU A 67 -10.87 -9.32 -9.64
N TYR A 68 -11.36 -9.31 -8.41
CA TYR A 68 -10.52 -9.17 -7.21
C TYR A 68 -9.64 -10.41 -6.99
N GLU A 69 -10.16 -11.61 -7.22
CA GLU A 69 -9.35 -12.84 -7.14
C GLU A 69 -8.36 -12.94 -8.30
N ASP A 70 -8.72 -12.51 -9.50
CA ASP A 70 -7.78 -12.39 -10.63
C ASP A 70 -6.66 -11.39 -10.31
N LEU A 71 -7.00 -10.22 -9.78
CA LEU A 71 -6.03 -9.22 -9.35
C LEU A 71 -5.07 -9.80 -8.29
N ARG A 72 -5.59 -10.57 -7.33
CA ARG A 72 -4.76 -11.27 -6.35
C ARG A 72 -3.82 -12.27 -7.00
N ALA A 73 -4.27 -13.01 -8.01
CA ALA A 73 -3.43 -13.93 -8.76
C ALA A 73 -2.31 -13.18 -9.50
N LYS A 74 -2.61 -12.02 -10.11
CA LYS A 74 -1.61 -11.16 -10.79
C LYS A 74 -0.59 -10.57 -9.80
N ILE A 75 -1.00 -10.16 -8.60
CA ILE A 75 -0.07 -9.70 -7.54
C ILE A 75 0.92 -10.80 -7.17
N LYS A 76 0.47 -12.04 -7.05
CA LYS A 76 1.34 -13.19 -6.74
C LYS A 76 2.36 -13.52 -7.83
N GLN A 77 2.12 -13.06 -9.05
CA GLN A 77 3.00 -13.26 -10.21
C GLN A 77 3.82 -12.01 -10.56
N ALA A 78 3.61 -10.90 -9.86
CA ALA A 78 4.29 -9.65 -10.17
C ALA A 78 5.79 -9.69 -9.83
N ASN A 79 6.61 -9.08 -10.67
CA ASN A 79 8.07 -9.04 -10.50
C ASN A 79 8.49 -8.21 -9.28
N ILE A 80 7.78 -7.12 -8.98
CA ILE A 80 8.04 -6.23 -7.84
C ILE A 80 6.71 -5.93 -7.16
N VAL A 81 6.69 -6.06 -5.84
CA VAL A 81 5.56 -5.72 -4.98
C VAL A 81 6.03 -4.93 -3.76
N TYR A 82 5.27 -3.89 -3.44
CA TYR A 82 5.35 -3.11 -2.22
C TYR A 82 4.21 -3.52 -1.31
N ALA A 83 4.49 -3.89 -0.08
CA ALA A 83 3.46 -4.32 0.86
C ALA A 83 3.60 -3.62 2.22
N ASP A 84 2.47 -3.33 2.83
CA ASP A 84 2.39 -2.67 4.13
C ASP A 84 0.99 -2.86 4.71
N GLU A 85 0.80 -2.52 5.98
CA GLU A 85 -0.52 -2.55 6.62
C GLU A 85 -0.72 -1.33 7.52
N THR A 86 -1.99 -0.96 7.71
CA THR A 86 -2.39 0.11 8.63
C THR A 86 -3.60 -0.29 9.43
N TYR A 87 -3.81 0.36 10.57
CA TYR A 87 -4.98 0.12 11.42
C TYR A 87 -6.29 0.40 10.68
N TRP A 88 -7.27 -0.45 10.95
CA TRP A 88 -8.68 -0.30 10.58
C TRP A 88 -9.57 -0.48 11.79
N ARG A 89 -10.85 -0.15 11.64
CA ARG A 89 -11.87 -0.45 12.66
C ARG A 89 -13.07 -1.09 11.99
N GLN A 90 -13.52 -2.19 12.59
CA GLN A 90 -14.75 -2.86 12.21
C GLN A 90 -15.60 -3.04 13.46
N ASP A 91 -16.80 -2.46 13.45
CA ASP A 91 -17.75 -2.51 14.58
C ASP A 91 -17.12 -2.13 15.94
N GLY A 92 -16.30 -1.07 15.94
CA GLY A 92 -15.58 -0.61 17.12
C GLY A 92 -14.34 -1.41 17.51
N GLN A 93 -14.10 -2.58 16.92
CA GLN A 93 -12.92 -3.41 17.15
C GLN A 93 -11.74 -3.00 16.26
N ASN A 94 -10.53 -3.23 16.74
CA ASN A 94 -9.31 -2.96 15.98
C ASN A 94 -9.07 -4.07 14.94
N GLY A 95 -8.81 -3.67 13.73
CA GLY A 95 -8.40 -4.50 12.61
C GLY A 95 -7.31 -3.82 11.80
N TYR A 96 -7.02 -4.34 10.61
CA TYR A 96 -5.96 -3.86 9.73
C TYR A 96 -6.41 -3.84 8.28
N VAL A 97 -6.00 -2.82 7.53
CA VAL A 97 -5.99 -2.84 6.08
C VAL A 97 -4.60 -3.27 5.65
N TRP A 98 -4.51 -4.37 4.97
CA TRP A 98 -3.33 -4.88 4.31
C TRP A 98 -3.31 -4.42 2.86
N TYR A 99 -2.14 -4.10 2.36
CA TYR A 99 -1.92 -3.68 0.99
C TYR A 99 -0.77 -4.47 0.38
N ALA A 100 -0.93 -4.88 -0.89
CA ALA A 100 0.14 -5.34 -1.77
C ALA A 100 -0.10 -4.75 -3.16
N GLY A 101 0.94 -4.22 -3.80
CA GLY A 101 0.80 -3.64 -5.13
C GLY A 101 2.10 -3.09 -5.70
N ASN A 102 1.99 -2.58 -6.92
CA ASN A 102 3.05 -1.90 -7.66
C ASN A 102 2.46 -0.71 -8.44
N ASP A 103 3.14 -0.21 -9.44
CA ASP A 103 2.67 0.94 -10.22
C ASP A 103 1.39 0.63 -11.02
N ASP A 104 1.13 -0.64 -11.35
CA ASP A 104 0.00 -1.09 -12.17
C ASP A 104 -1.16 -1.66 -11.36
N LEU A 105 -0.87 -2.33 -10.25
CA LEU A 105 -1.81 -3.14 -9.49
C LEU A 105 -1.92 -2.68 -8.04
N ALA A 106 -3.11 -2.78 -7.46
CA ALA A 106 -3.36 -2.45 -6.05
C ALA A 106 -4.35 -3.44 -5.43
N LEU A 107 -3.91 -4.22 -4.46
CA LEU A 107 -4.71 -5.17 -3.73
C LEU A 107 -4.82 -4.75 -2.26
N PHE A 108 -6.03 -4.54 -1.78
CA PHE A 108 -6.33 -4.28 -0.37
C PHE A 108 -7.06 -5.47 0.25
N ARG A 109 -6.81 -5.72 1.51
CA ARG A 109 -7.55 -6.69 2.32
C ARG A 109 -7.77 -6.14 3.71
N ILE A 110 -9.00 -6.16 4.21
CA ILE A 110 -9.30 -5.90 5.62
C ILE A 110 -9.32 -7.22 6.38
N SER A 111 -8.64 -7.26 7.52
CA SER A 111 -8.58 -8.41 8.43
C SER A 111 -8.58 -7.91 9.87
N MET A 112 -9.18 -8.69 10.78
CA MET A 112 -9.25 -8.35 12.21
C MET A 112 -7.94 -8.63 12.95
N ALA A 113 -6.97 -9.31 12.34
CA ALA A 113 -5.71 -9.66 12.96
C ALA A 113 -4.50 -9.19 12.12
N ARG A 114 -3.42 -8.80 12.84
CA ARG A 114 -2.11 -8.55 12.22
C ARG A 114 -1.29 -9.83 12.31
N THR A 115 -1.53 -10.74 11.38
CA THR A 115 -0.87 -12.04 11.37
C THR A 115 -0.20 -12.34 10.04
N LYS A 116 0.77 -13.26 10.08
CA LYS A 116 1.53 -13.69 8.89
C LYS A 116 0.67 -14.34 7.80
N GLU A 117 -0.46 -14.94 8.18
CA GLU A 117 -1.42 -15.53 7.25
C GLU A 117 -2.02 -14.49 6.28
N ASN A 118 -2.08 -13.22 6.68
CA ASN A 118 -2.50 -12.15 5.78
C ASN A 118 -1.45 -11.83 4.73
N ALA A 119 -0.17 -11.82 5.09
CA ALA A 119 0.92 -11.69 4.13
C ALA A 119 0.94 -12.88 3.14
N GLN A 120 0.77 -14.09 3.65
CA GLN A 120 0.65 -15.32 2.87
C GLN A 120 -0.57 -15.29 1.93
N TRP A 121 -1.69 -14.77 2.38
CA TRP A 121 -2.88 -14.61 1.53
C TRP A 121 -2.62 -13.65 0.37
N LEU A 122 -1.92 -12.52 0.62
CA LEU A 122 -1.57 -11.54 -0.40
C LEU A 122 -0.60 -12.08 -1.44
N LEU A 123 0.49 -12.74 -0.99
CA LEU A 123 1.67 -13.04 -1.80
C LEU A 123 1.88 -14.53 -2.06
N GLY A 124 1.20 -15.42 -1.32
CA GLY A 124 1.47 -16.87 -1.35
C GLY A 124 2.63 -17.28 -0.44
N ASP A 125 2.97 -18.57 -0.46
CA ASP A 125 4.00 -19.19 0.40
C ASP A 125 5.42 -19.05 -0.16
N ASN A 126 5.55 -18.82 -1.46
CA ASN A 126 6.84 -18.77 -2.17
C ASN A 126 6.74 -17.73 -3.29
N PHE A 127 6.80 -16.47 -2.91
CA PHE A 127 6.69 -15.35 -3.83
C PHE A 127 7.93 -15.26 -4.72
N GLN A 128 7.78 -15.45 -6.01
CA GLN A 128 8.89 -15.46 -6.97
C GLN A 128 9.37 -14.07 -7.39
N GLY A 129 8.73 -13.02 -6.90
CA GLY A 129 9.09 -11.62 -7.17
C GLY A 129 9.95 -11.01 -6.07
N SER A 130 10.20 -9.73 -6.24
CA SER A 130 10.91 -8.87 -5.28
C SER A 130 9.90 -8.13 -4.40
N LEU A 131 10.12 -8.16 -3.09
CA LEU A 131 9.22 -7.56 -2.10
C LEU A 131 9.92 -6.44 -1.35
N CYS A 132 9.25 -5.28 -1.21
CA CYS A 132 9.68 -4.21 -0.31
C CYS A 132 8.64 -4.01 0.81
N THR A 133 9.10 -4.00 2.07
CA THR A 133 8.26 -3.82 3.26
C THR A 133 8.90 -2.91 4.30
N ASP A 134 8.15 -2.53 5.33
CA ASP A 134 8.64 -1.76 6.49
C ASP A 134 9.54 -2.57 7.45
N GLY A 135 9.66 -3.88 7.25
CA GLY A 135 10.43 -4.80 8.10
C GLY A 135 9.59 -5.60 9.09
N TYR A 136 8.25 -5.58 8.97
CA TYR A 136 7.41 -6.49 9.73
C TYR A 136 7.72 -7.95 9.35
N THR A 137 8.07 -8.76 10.37
CA THR A 137 8.54 -10.15 10.18
C THR A 137 7.47 -11.09 9.64
N GLY A 138 6.19 -10.73 9.75
CA GLY A 138 5.08 -11.51 9.20
C GLY A 138 5.17 -11.73 7.69
N TYR A 139 5.87 -10.86 6.96
CA TYR A 139 6.11 -11.05 5.51
C TYR A 139 7.17 -12.11 5.18
N PHE A 140 7.97 -12.56 6.16
CA PHE A 140 9.05 -13.53 5.90
C PHE A 140 8.53 -14.91 5.52
N ILE A 141 7.30 -15.27 5.94
CA ILE A 141 6.66 -16.54 5.55
C ILE A 141 6.42 -16.65 4.04
N THR A 142 6.39 -15.53 3.32
CA THR A 142 6.15 -15.53 1.88
C THR A 142 7.39 -15.88 1.05
N HIS A 143 8.54 -16.03 1.69
CA HIS A 143 9.83 -16.41 1.07
C HIS A 143 10.08 -15.74 -0.29
N PRO A 144 10.08 -14.39 -0.39
CA PRO A 144 10.27 -13.71 -1.66
C PRO A 144 11.67 -13.98 -2.22
N LEU A 145 11.79 -14.01 -3.56
CA LEU A 145 13.08 -14.21 -4.23
C LEU A 145 14.09 -13.13 -3.79
N TYR A 146 13.63 -11.90 -3.70
CA TYR A 146 14.38 -10.77 -3.15
C TYR A 146 13.52 -10.00 -2.16
N HIS A 147 14.07 -9.66 -0.99
CA HIS A 147 13.37 -8.87 0.02
C HIS A 147 14.17 -7.62 0.37
N GLN A 148 13.56 -6.46 0.20
CA GLN A 148 14.09 -5.16 0.59
C GLN A 148 13.40 -4.66 1.85
N THR A 149 14.16 -4.29 2.87
CA THR A 149 13.62 -3.55 4.02
C THR A 149 13.68 -2.05 3.75
N CYS A 150 12.60 -1.33 4.00
CA CYS A 150 12.47 0.10 3.73
C CYS A 150 13.52 0.94 4.48
N LEU A 151 14.44 1.56 3.74
CA LEU A 151 15.47 2.41 4.32
C LEU A 151 14.90 3.73 4.90
N ALA A 152 13.78 4.22 4.35
CA ALA A 152 13.16 5.46 4.85
C ALA A 152 12.75 5.37 6.32
N HIS A 153 12.36 4.19 6.80
CA HIS A 153 12.02 3.97 8.20
C HIS A 153 13.24 4.18 9.13
N PHE A 154 14.39 3.66 8.76
CA PHE A 154 15.63 3.85 9.51
C PHE A 154 16.11 5.31 9.47
N ILE A 155 16.03 5.95 8.29
CA ILE A 155 16.38 7.36 8.11
C ILE A 155 15.48 8.26 8.98
N ARG A 156 14.17 8.00 9.01
CA ARG A 156 13.21 8.73 9.86
C ARG A 156 13.50 8.53 11.34
N LYS A 157 13.68 7.28 11.79
CA LYS A 157 14.03 6.97 13.18
C LYS A 157 15.33 7.67 13.61
N ALA A 158 16.39 7.59 12.79
CA ALA A 158 17.65 8.26 13.09
C ALA A 158 17.48 9.80 13.20
N ARG A 159 16.70 10.41 12.30
CA ARG A 159 16.37 11.84 12.36
C ARG A 159 15.62 12.23 13.63
N ASP A 160 14.63 11.42 14.01
CA ASP A 160 13.77 11.71 15.17
C ASP A 160 14.56 11.54 16.48
N ILE A 161 15.45 10.53 16.56
CA ILE A 161 16.40 10.36 17.68
C ILE A 161 17.36 11.56 17.78
N LEU A 162 17.93 12.02 16.66
CA LEU A 162 18.79 13.21 16.66
C LEU A 162 18.08 14.42 17.26
N LYS A 163 16.84 14.67 16.85
CA LYS A 163 16.03 15.78 17.40
C LYS A 163 15.79 15.63 18.90
N GLU A 164 15.53 14.39 19.38
CA GLU A 164 15.35 14.16 20.81
C GLU A 164 16.64 14.46 21.60
N ILE A 165 17.79 14.00 21.12
CA ILE A 165 19.08 14.24 21.78
C ILE A 165 19.43 15.73 21.74
N GLU A 166 19.23 16.42 20.62
CA GLU A 166 19.50 17.85 20.45
C GLU A 166 18.68 18.73 21.42
N ASN A 167 17.50 18.25 21.86
CA ASN A 167 16.66 18.94 22.84
C ASN A 167 17.12 18.73 24.31
N LEU A 168 18.10 17.85 24.56
CA LEU A 168 18.68 17.65 25.89
C LEU A 168 19.72 18.71 26.21
N PRO A 169 19.98 19.02 27.49
CA PRO A 169 21.14 19.85 27.89
C PRO A 169 22.45 19.26 27.34
N ASN A 170 23.39 20.09 26.90
CA ASN A 170 24.64 19.64 26.28
C ASN A 170 25.39 18.57 27.09
N LYS A 171 25.37 18.66 28.43
CA LYS A 171 26.02 17.69 29.33
C LYS A 171 25.38 16.27 29.29
N ASP A 172 24.14 16.21 28.86
CA ASP A 172 23.34 14.97 28.84
C ASP A 172 23.22 14.39 27.40
N GLN A 173 23.86 15.03 26.42
CA GLN A 173 23.85 14.58 25.02
C GLN A 173 24.85 13.45 24.81
N ASP A 174 24.37 12.28 24.34
CA ASP A 174 25.24 11.19 23.93
C ASP A 174 25.82 11.42 22.53
N TYR A 175 27.06 11.88 22.49
CA TYR A 175 27.76 12.21 21.27
C TYR A 175 27.95 10.98 20.34
N LYS A 176 28.12 9.78 20.90
CA LYS A 176 28.25 8.54 20.12
C LYS A 176 26.96 8.22 19.40
N SER A 177 25.82 8.37 20.07
CA SER A 177 24.49 8.22 19.47
C SER A 177 24.23 9.24 18.37
N ILE A 178 24.70 10.48 18.54
CA ILE A 178 24.62 11.53 17.50
C ILE A 178 25.40 11.08 16.27
N LEU A 179 26.68 10.69 16.43
CA LEU A 179 27.54 10.25 15.32
C LEU A 179 26.96 9.03 14.59
N PHE A 180 26.47 8.03 15.35
CA PHE A 180 25.81 6.87 14.79
C PHE A 180 24.58 7.26 13.93
N CYS A 181 23.65 8.04 14.48
CA CYS A 181 22.45 8.42 13.76
C CYS A 181 22.73 9.29 12.52
N GLN A 182 23.70 10.21 12.61
CA GLN A 182 24.15 11.02 11.47
C GLN A 182 24.81 10.15 10.40
N GLY A 183 25.68 9.22 10.79
CA GLY A 183 26.35 8.28 9.91
C GLY A 183 25.34 7.39 9.18
N LEU A 184 24.41 6.78 9.92
CA LEU A 184 23.37 5.91 9.37
C LEU A 184 22.51 6.66 8.34
N LYS A 185 22.06 7.87 8.68
CA LYS A 185 21.27 8.71 7.79
C LYS A 185 22.02 9.04 6.50
N LYS A 186 23.29 9.41 6.59
CA LYS A 186 24.14 9.71 5.42
C LYS A 186 24.35 8.46 4.56
N LEU A 187 24.69 7.33 5.16
CA LEU A 187 24.94 6.07 4.46
C LEU A 187 23.71 5.60 3.67
N PHE A 188 22.55 5.57 4.31
CA PHE A 188 21.32 5.12 3.66
C PHE A 188 20.81 6.11 2.63
N SER A 189 20.94 7.42 2.86
CA SER A 189 20.61 8.42 1.84
C SER A 189 21.50 8.28 0.62
N PHE A 190 22.80 8.03 0.80
CA PHE A 190 23.71 7.83 -0.32
C PHE A 190 23.39 6.53 -1.07
N ALA A 191 23.06 5.44 -0.37
CA ALA A 191 22.61 4.22 -1.02
C ALA A 191 21.36 4.45 -1.89
N CYS A 192 20.39 5.25 -1.42
CA CYS A 192 19.22 5.63 -2.23
C CYS A 192 19.62 6.38 -3.49
N VAL A 193 20.58 7.31 -3.42
CA VAL A 193 21.11 8.03 -4.61
C VAL A 193 21.72 7.05 -5.62
N VAL A 194 22.56 6.11 -5.16
CA VAL A 194 23.15 5.09 -6.04
C VAL A 194 22.08 4.29 -6.78
N GLY A 195 21.00 3.89 -6.09
CA GLY A 195 19.86 3.22 -6.73
C GLY A 195 19.18 4.09 -7.80
N GLN A 196 18.97 5.36 -7.50
CA GLN A 196 18.38 6.30 -8.46
C GLN A 196 19.26 6.53 -9.69
N GLU A 197 20.57 6.65 -9.50
CA GLU A 197 21.52 6.83 -10.62
C GLU A 197 21.58 5.58 -11.51
N ARG A 198 21.47 4.38 -10.92
CA ARG A 198 21.31 3.15 -11.69
C ARG A 198 20.01 3.17 -12.51
N ASP A 199 18.88 3.51 -11.90
CA ASP A 199 17.57 3.48 -12.56
C ASP A 199 17.47 4.55 -13.67
N LYS A 200 18.26 5.63 -13.58
CA LYS A 200 18.43 6.62 -14.65
C LYS A 200 19.44 6.19 -15.73
N GLY A 201 20.10 5.05 -15.58
CA GLY A 201 21.14 4.57 -16.51
C GLY A 201 22.48 5.29 -16.39
N GLN A 202 22.71 6.07 -15.31
CA GLN A 202 24.00 6.75 -15.06
C GLN A 202 25.02 5.84 -14.38
N LEU A 203 24.56 4.74 -13.78
CA LEU A 203 25.37 3.62 -13.29
C LEU A 203 24.91 2.33 -13.92
N SER A 204 25.85 1.44 -14.29
CA SER A 204 25.49 0.11 -14.72
C SER A 204 25.01 -0.75 -13.55
N GLN A 205 24.27 -1.81 -13.85
CA GLN A 205 23.81 -2.77 -12.83
C GLN A 205 24.99 -3.42 -12.10
N GLU A 206 26.08 -3.76 -12.80
CA GLU A 206 27.29 -4.33 -12.22
C GLU A 206 27.97 -3.33 -11.28
N GLN A 207 28.04 -2.06 -11.64
CA GLN A 207 28.57 -1.01 -10.78
C GLN A 207 27.74 -0.86 -9.50
N ALA A 208 26.42 -0.85 -9.60
CA ALA A 208 25.53 -0.78 -8.44
C ALA A 208 25.70 -1.98 -7.49
N ILE A 209 25.87 -3.19 -8.05
CA ILE A 209 26.12 -4.40 -7.26
C ILE A 209 27.50 -4.35 -6.59
N SER A 210 28.54 -3.89 -7.32
CA SER A 210 29.92 -3.84 -6.80
C SER A 210 30.09 -2.89 -5.60
N ILE A 211 29.19 -1.93 -5.44
CA ILE A 211 29.21 -0.98 -4.31
C ILE A 211 28.62 -1.59 -3.02
N ILE A 212 27.80 -2.64 -3.09
CA ILE A 212 27.10 -3.24 -1.93
C ILE A 212 28.07 -3.59 -0.78
N PRO A 213 29.22 -4.27 -0.99
CA PRO A 213 30.17 -4.55 0.09
C PRO A 213 30.70 -3.29 0.79
N HIS A 214 30.83 -2.18 0.05
CA HIS A 214 31.28 -0.91 0.62
C HIS A 214 30.21 -0.30 1.54
N PHE A 215 28.92 -0.44 1.21
CA PHE A 215 27.83 -0.04 2.10
C PHE A 215 27.81 -0.86 3.39
N TYR A 216 28.00 -2.18 3.32
CA TYR A 216 28.10 -3.01 4.52
C TYR A 216 29.34 -2.67 5.35
N LYS A 217 30.50 -2.42 4.71
CA LYS A 217 31.70 -1.96 5.41
C LYS A 217 31.45 -0.61 6.11
N GLY A 218 30.83 0.35 5.41
CA GLY A 218 30.45 1.63 6.01
C GLY A 218 29.47 1.46 7.18
N LEU A 219 28.50 0.54 7.05
CA LEU A 219 27.57 0.23 8.12
C LEU A 219 28.32 -0.33 9.34
N HIS A 220 29.26 -1.28 9.16
CA HIS A 220 30.08 -1.80 10.26
C HIS A 220 30.87 -0.69 10.94
N ILE A 221 31.49 0.23 10.20
CA ILE A 221 32.25 1.34 10.78
C ILE A 221 31.39 2.22 11.70
N ILE A 222 30.17 2.56 11.27
CA ILE A 222 29.28 3.43 12.07
C ILE A 222 28.57 2.71 13.21
N THR A 223 28.55 1.37 13.18
CA THR A 223 27.92 0.53 14.22
C THR A 223 28.92 -0.14 15.15
N ASP A 224 30.22 -0.01 14.87
CA ASP A 224 31.30 -0.58 15.68
C ASP A 224 31.42 0.13 17.03
N GLY A 225 31.88 -0.63 18.03
CA GLY A 225 32.19 -0.11 19.37
C GLY A 225 31.20 -0.53 20.46
N ALA A 226 31.30 0.17 21.59
CA ALA A 226 30.49 -0.08 22.77
C ALA A 226 29.00 0.26 22.54
N LYS A 227 28.15 -0.31 23.39
CA LYS A 227 26.73 0.02 23.47
C LYS A 227 26.54 1.54 23.55
N LEU A 228 25.55 2.05 22.82
CA LEU A 228 25.17 3.46 22.86
C LEU A 228 24.36 3.75 24.13
N ASP A 229 24.62 4.90 24.76
CA ASP A 229 23.99 5.26 26.02
C ASP A 229 22.54 5.74 25.81
N PHE A 230 22.23 6.32 24.66
CA PHE A 230 20.85 6.70 24.33
C PHE A 230 20.06 5.47 23.85
N THR A 231 19.14 5.01 24.67
CA THR A 231 18.43 3.72 24.50
C THR A 231 17.81 3.57 23.09
N LYS A 232 17.12 4.58 22.57
CA LYS A 232 16.50 4.52 21.24
C LYS A 232 17.52 4.40 20.11
N ALA A 233 18.71 4.99 20.27
CA ALA A 233 19.79 4.86 19.29
C ALA A 233 20.37 3.44 19.30
N GLU A 234 20.52 2.85 20.48
CA GLU A 234 20.96 1.47 20.63
C GLU A 234 19.93 0.46 20.05
N GLU A 235 18.64 0.67 20.31
CA GLU A 235 17.56 -0.12 19.71
C GLU A 235 17.57 -0.04 18.19
N LEU A 236 17.80 1.18 17.64
CA LEU A 236 17.95 1.37 16.21
C LEU A 236 19.18 0.64 15.67
N ARG A 237 20.33 0.71 16.34
CA ARG A 237 21.57 0.02 15.97
C ARG A 237 21.35 -1.51 15.93
N GLN A 238 20.73 -2.07 16.97
CA GLN A 238 20.40 -3.50 17.03
C GLN A 238 19.41 -3.90 15.94
N SER A 239 18.39 -3.07 15.67
CA SER A 239 17.42 -3.33 14.61
C SER A 239 18.06 -3.38 13.22
N VAL A 240 18.98 -2.46 12.93
CA VAL A 240 19.71 -2.41 11.65
C VAL A 240 20.65 -3.61 11.49
N LEU A 241 21.31 -4.04 12.58
CA LEU A 241 22.27 -5.15 12.57
C LEU A 241 21.60 -6.53 12.71
N ASN A 242 20.29 -6.62 12.88
CA ASN A 242 19.60 -7.89 13.09
C ASN A 242 19.77 -8.82 11.86
N PRO A 243 20.53 -9.94 11.99
CA PRO A 243 20.83 -10.84 10.88
C PRO A 243 19.61 -11.63 10.41
N ASN A 244 18.60 -11.78 11.27
CA ASN A 244 17.36 -12.48 10.96
C ASN A 244 16.27 -11.56 10.38
N ALA A 245 16.53 -10.25 10.35
CA ALA A 245 15.53 -9.27 9.90
C ALA A 245 16.11 -8.28 8.88
N ALA A 246 16.50 -7.08 9.31
CA ALA A 246 16.86 -5.99 8.40
C ALA A 246 18.19 -6.20 7.69
N TYR A 247 19.24 -6.60 8.42
CA TYR A 247 20.62 -6.60 7.92
C TYR A 247 20.81 -7.19 6.52
N PRO A 248 20.38 -8.43 6.22
CA PRO A 248 20.61 -9.03 4.90
C PRO A 248 19.75 -8.41 3.79
N ARG A 249 18.81 -7.52 4.14
CA ARG A 249 17.78 -6.95 3.24
C ARG A 249 17.92 -5.44 3.04
N LEU A 250 19.01 -4.81 3.54
CA LEU A 250 19.19 -3.35 3.49
C LEU A 250 19.49 -2.84 2.08
N PHE A 251 20.28 -3.58 1.31
CA PHE A 251 20.77 -3.13 -0.01
C PHE A 251 20.35 -4.06 -1.15
N THR A 252 19.29 -4.82 -0.95
CA THR A 252 18.73 -5.74 -1.96
C THR A 252 18.28 -4.99 -3.20
N PHE A 253 17.75 -3.79 -3.05
CA PHE A 253 17.32 -2.95 -4.17
C PHE A 253 18.43 -2.66 -5.19
N LEU A 254 19.69 -2.64 -4.79
CA LEU A 254 20.82 -2.46 -5.70
C LEU A 254 21.05 -3.68 -6.60
N LYS A 255 20.54 -4.86 -6.21
CA LYS A 255 20.60 -6.09 -7.02
C LYS A 255 19.47 -6.21 -8.03
N VAL A 256 18.37 -5.47 -7.82
CA VAL A 256 17.15 -5.61 -8.62
C VAL A 256 16.80 -4.27 -9.25
N PRO A 257 16.93 -4.11 -10.57
CA PRO A 257 16.51 -2.90 -11.27
C PRO A 257 15.03 -2.58 -11.03
N GLY A 258 14.72 -1.30 -10.79
CA GLY A 258 13.36 -0.83 -10.53
C GLY A 258 12.82 -1.10 -9.12
N LEU A 259 13.50 -1.91 -8.29
CA LEU A 259 13.12 -2.07 -6.90
C LEU A 259 13.53 -0.82 -6.10
N SER A 260 12.55 -0.15 -5.48
CA SER A 260 12.82 1.02 -4.65
C SER A 260 13.51 0.65 -3.33
N PRO A 261 14.46 1.48 -2.83
CA PRO A 261 15.02 1.33 -1.48
C PRO A 261 14.02 1.62 -0.37
N THR A 262 12.85 2.17 -0.71
CA THR A 262 11.85 2.63 0.25
C THR A 262 10.46 2.09 -0.08
N ASN A 263 9.64 1.91 0.95
CA ASN A 263 8.25 1.46 0.82
C ASN A 263 7.25 2.63 0.68
N ASN A 264 7.72 3.78 0.19
CA ASN A 264 6.88 4.98 0.04
C ASN A 264 5.66 4.74 -0.85
N HIS A 265 5.78 3.85 -1.84
CA HIS A 265 4.67 3.44 -2.71
C HIS A 265 3.49 2.87 -1.90
N ALA A 266 3.75 1.90 -1.02
CA ALA A 266 2.72 1.32 -0.15
C ALA A 266 2.20 2.35 0.87
N GLU A 267 3.11 3.12 1.51
CA GLU A 267 2.75 4.16 2.46
C GLU A 267 1.80 5.21 1.86
N GLN A 268 2.08 5.68 0.62
CA GLN A 268 1.25 6.66 -0.08
C GLN A 268 -0.13 6.07 -0.42
N THR A 269 -0.17 4.82 -0.87
CA THR A 269 -1.42 4.14 -1.21
C THR A 269 -2.29 3.93 0.02
N LEU A 270 -1.70 3.57 1.16
CA LEU A 270 -2.40 3.40 2.44
C LEU A 270 -2.88 4.71 3.08
N ARG A 271 -2.45 5.88 2.61
CA ARG A 271 -3.03 7.16 3.04
C ARG A 271 -4.53 7.24 2.75
N THR A 272 -4.98 6.66 1.64
CA THR A 272 -6.40 6.65 1.26
C THR A 272 -7.28 5.95 2.31
N PRO A 273 -7.05 4.69 2.70
CA PRO A 273 -7.81 4.07 3.78
C PRO A 273 -7.64 4.77 5.13
N VAL A 274 -6.48 5.35 5.44
CA VAL A 274 -6.29 6.14 6.67
C VAL A 274 -7.21 7.37 6.70
N ILE A 275 -7.29 8.12 5.60
CA ILE A 275 -8.19 9.28 5.48
C ILE A 275 -9.64 8.80 5.56
N PHE A 276 -9.99 7.73 4.85
CA PHE A 276 -11.32 7.15 4.87
C PHE A 276 -11.76 6.76 6.28
N ARG A 277 -10.89 6.10 7.05
CA ARG A 277 -11.15 5.77 8.45
C ARG A 277 -11.40 7.01 9.31
N LYS A 278 -10.65 8.10 9.10
CA LYS A 278 -10.86 9.37 9.82
C LYS A 278 -12.22 10.01 9.53
N VAL A 279 -12.74 9.84 8.31
CA VAL A 279 -14.02 10.42 7.85
C VAL A 279 -15.21 9.52 8.21
N CYS A 280 -15.07 8.20 8.09
CA CYS A 280 -16.18 7.24 8.19
C CYS A 280 -16.06 6.30 9.41
N PHE A 281 -15.00 6.42 10.20
CA PHE A 281 -14.74 5.62 11.42
C PHE A 281 -14.59 4.10 11.19
N GLY A 282 -14.38 3.67 9.92
CA GLY A 282 -14.24 2.25 9.55
C GLY A 282 -15.54 1.63 9.03
N THR A 283 -15.66 0.31 9.17
CA THR A 283 -16.81 -0.49 8.74
C THR A 283 -17.61 -1.00 9.94
N ARG A 284 -18.86 -1.46 9.70
CA ARG A 284 -19.76 -1.97 10.77
C ARG A 284 -20.02 -3.48 10.63
N SER A 285 -19.53 -4.12 9.57
CA SER A 285 -19.76 -5.53 9.29
C SER A 285 -18.65 -6.11 8.44
N GLU A 286 -18.56 -7.44 8.37
CA GLU A 286 -17.67 -8.17 7.48
C GLU A 286 -17.95 -7.86 6.00
N GLU A 287 -19.23 -7.78 5.63
CA GLU A 287 -19.65 -7.41 4.28
C GLU A 287 -19.15 -6.01 3.89
N GLY A 288 -19.24 -5.04 4.82
CA GLY A 288 -18.66 -3.72 4.62
C GLY A 288 -17.15 -3.75 4.50
N SER A 289 -16.46 -4.60 5.27
CA SER A 289 -15.02 -4.79 5.16
C SER A 289 -14.62 -5.48 3.84
N LEU A 290 -15.42 -6.41 3.35
CA LEU A 290 -15.25 -7.00 2.03
C LEU A 290 -15.38 -5.95 0.92
N SER A 291 -16.41 -5.10 0.98
CA SER A 291 -16.59 -4.00 0.02
C SER A 291 -15.41 -3.03 0.03
N HIS A 292 -14.86 -2.72 1.22
CA HIS A 292 -13.67 -1.88 1.38
C HIS A 292 -12.34 -2.58 1.04
N SER A 293 -12.35 -3.88 0.85
CA SER A 293 -11.24 -4.64 0.26
C SER A 293 -11.33 -4.66 -1.26
N VAL A 294 -12.48 -5.04 -1.79
CA VAL A 294 -12.71 -5.25 -3.23
C VAL A 294 -12.74 -3.93 -4.01
N LEU A 295 -13.64 -3.02 -3.64
CA LEU A 295 -13.90 -1.83 -4.47
C LEU A 295 -12.71 -0.86 -4.56
N PRO A 296 -11.95 -0.57 -3.48
CA PRO A 296 -10.72 0.20 -3.60
C PRO A 296 -9.63 -0.50 -4.42
N SER A 297 -9.53 -1.83 -4.34
CA SER A 297 -8.57 -2.60 -5.14
C SER A 297 -8.83 -2.43 -6.64
N LEU A 298 -10.07 -2.60 -7.06
CA LEU A 298 -10.46 -2.44 -8.46
C LEU A 298 -10.35 -0.99 -8.92
N LEU A 299 -10.79 -0.03 -8.09
CA LEU A 299 -10.71 1.40 -8.39
C LEU A 299 -9.28 1.87 -8.62
N VAL A 300 -8.38 1.55 -7.68
CA VAL A 300 -6.98 2.01 -7.75
C VAL A 300 -6.26 1.31 -8.89
N THR A 301 -6.53 0.02 -9.12
CA THR A 301 -5.97 -0.72 -10.26
C THR A 301 -6.44 -0.11 -11.58
N ALA A 302 -7.75 0.10 -11.78
CA ALA A 302 -8.27 0.75 -12.99
C ALA A 302 -7.59 2.11 -13.23
N THR A 303 -7.43 2.92 -12.20
CA THR A 303 -6.77 4.24 -12.29
C THR A 303 -5.30 4.10 -12.68
N ARG A 304 -4.55 3.15 -12.11
CA ARG A 304 -3.14 2.89 -12.44
C ARG A 304 -2.96 2.38 -13.85
N GLN A 305 -3.92 1.60 -14.34
CA GLN A 305 -4.00 1.13 -15.71
C GLN A 305 -4.42 2.23 -16.71
N GLY A 306 -4.61 3.48 -16.25
CA GLY A 306 -5.01 4.60 -17.09
C GLY A 306 -6.51 4.61 -17.46
N ASN A 307 -7.30 3.70 -16.90
CA ASN A 307 -8.73 3.62 -17.17
C ASN A 307 -9.50 4.65 -16.34
N HIS A 308 -10.59 5.20 -16.94
CA HIS A 308 -11.44 6.13 -16.21
C HIS A 308 -12.27 5.39 -15.16
N PRO A 309 -12.06 5.64 -13.85
CA PRO A 309 -12.62 4.79 -12.78
C PRO A 309 -14.15 4.78 -12.75
N LEU A 310 -14.82 5.89 -13.12
CA LEU A 310 -16.28 5.92 -13.21
C LEU A 310 -16.79 5.05 -14.37
N GLN A 311 -16.13 5.10 -15.53
CA GLN A 311 -16.48 4.25 -16.68
C GLN A 311 -16.26 2.78 -16.36
N PHE A 312 -15.19 2.45 -15.65
CA PHE A 312 -14.95 1.09 -15.15
C PHE A 312 -16.13 0.61 -14.30
N PHE A 313 -16.59 1.39 -13.32
CA PHE A 313 -17.74 0.99 -12.52
C PHE A 313 -19.04 0.91 -13.33
N GLN A 314 -19.25 1.78 -14.33
CA GLN A 314 -20.39 1.66 -15.25
C GLN A 314 -20.35 0.32 -16.00
N THR A 315 -19.19 -0.05 -16.53
CA THR A 315 -18.96 -1.36 -17.18
C THR A 315 -19.22 -2.51 -16.21
N LEU A 316 -18.73 -2.42 -14.98
CA LEU A 316 -18.96 -3.43 -13.93
C LEU A 316 -20.44 -3.63 -13.63
N PHE A 317 -21.26 -2.58 -13.67
CA PHE A 317 -22.70 -2.69 -13.44
C PHE A 317 -23.48 -3.24 -14.65
N THR A 318 -23.03 -2.97 -15.88
CA THR A 318 -23.81 -3.20 -17.11
C THR A 318 -23.37 -4.40 -17.93
N GLN A 319 -22.09 -4.77 -17.85
CA GLN A 319 -21.49 -5.78 -18.71
C GLN A 319 -21.24 -7.09 -17.96
N ASP A 320 -20.84 -8.12 -18.69
CA ASP A 320 -20.39 -9.39 -18.13
C ASP A 320 -19.01 -9.28 -17.49
N THR A 321 -18.60 -10.35 -16.81
CA THR A 321 -17.31 -10.40 -16.08
C THR A 321 -16.12 -10.26 -17.02
N ALA A 322 -16.15 -10.84 -18.22
CA ALA A 322 -15.03 -10.79 -19.16
C ALA A 322 -14.80 -9.36 -19.67
N THR A 323 -15.89 -8.67 -20.03
CA THR A 323 -15.85 -7.26 -20.44
C THR A 323 -15.40 -6.35 -19.31
N ALA A 324 -15.87 -6.58 -18.08
CA ALA A 324 -15.45 -5.84 -16.90
C ALA A 324 -13.97 -6.07 -16.59
N GLN A 325 -13.46 -7.28 -16.78
CA GLN A 325 -12.03 -7.62 -16.60
C GLN A 325 -11.15 -6.93 -17.65
N ALA A 326 -11.57 -6.92 -18.92
CA ALA A 326 -10.88 -6.18 -19.98
C ALA A 326 -10.87 -4.65 -19.69
N ALA A 327 -11.93 -4.11 -19.12
CA ALA A 327 -12.01 -2.70 -18.71
C ALA A 327 -11.19 -2.37 -17.45
N LEU A 328 -10.74 -3.37 -16.69
CA LEU A 328 -9.89 -3.19 -15.51
C LEU A 328 -8.41 -3.03 -15.91
N TYR A 329 -7.96 -3.75 -16.92
CA TYR A 329 -6.58 -3.75 -17.36
C TYR A 329 -6.42 -3.07 -18.73
N HIS A 330 -5.32 -2.35 -18.92
CA HIS A 330 -4.90 -1.94 -20.26
C HIS A 330 -4.42 -3.19 -20.99
N ASP A 331 -5.01 -3.48 -22.15
CA ASP A 331 -4.45 -4.46 -23.07
C ASP A 331 -3.11 -3.92 -23.59
N THR A 332 -2.02 -4.33 -22.95
CA THR A 332 -0.67 -4.24 -23.51
C THR A 332 -0.46 -5.45 -24.42
N SER A 333 -1.29 -5.56 -25.48
CA SER A 333 -1.03 -6.46 -26.58
C SER A 333 -0.01 -5.87 -27.56
#